data_e5b6886517785a19f0c65d24ae266feb
#
_entry.id   e5b6886517785a19f0c65d24ae266feb
#
_cell.length_a   1.000
_cell.length_b   1.000
_cell.length_c   1.000
_cell.angle_alpha   90.00
_cell.angle_beta   90.00
_cell.angle_gamma   90.00
#
_symmetry.space_group_name_H-M   'P 1'
#
loop_
_entity.id
_entity.type
_entity.pdbx_description
1 polymer ?
#
loop_
_entity_poly.entity_id
_entity_poly.type
_entity_poly.pdbx_seq_one_letter_code
_entity_poly.pdbx_strand_id
1 'polypeptide(L)'
;MFLWLAHFSNWLTGLNIFQYTTFRAVMAALTALAFSLLLGPWTIRKLTALKVGQAVRTDGPQTHLVKNGTPTMGGSLILTAITVSTILWGNWANPYIWILLGVLLATGALGFYDDWRKVVYKDPNGVSAKFKMVWQSSVAIIAGLALFYLATNSANNILIVPFFKQVALPLGVVGFLVLSYLTIVRTSNAVNLTDGLDGLAAFPVVLVAAGLAIFAYASGHSQFAQYLQLPYVAGANEVVIFCTAMCGACLGFLWFNAYPAQVFMGDVGALALGAALGTVAVIIRQEFVLVIMGGLFVVEAISVMLQVGWYKRTKKRIFLMAPIHHHYEQKGWKETQVVVRFWIITIVLVLVGLSTLKIR
;
A
#
# COMPACT_ATOMS: atom_id res chain seq x y z
N MET A 1 8.17 -16.54 -13.14
CA MET A 1 9.38 -17.28 -13.53
C MET A 1 9.37 -18.69 -12.96
N PHE A 2 9.34 -18.88 -11.65
CA PHE A 2 9.36 -20.22 -11.03
C PHE A 2 8.14 -21.09 -11.36
N LEU A 3 6.99 -20.52 -11.71
CA LEU A 3 5.84 -21.27 -12.19
C LEU A 3 6.19 -22.15 -13.42
N TRP A 4 7.16 -21.72 -14.25
CA TRP A 4 7.63 -22.50 -15.38
C TRP A 4 8.28 -23.83 -14.99
N LEU A 5 8.87 -23.91 -13.80
CA LEU A 5 9.45 -25.16 -13.28
C LEU A 5 8.41 -26.27 -13.11
N ALA A 6 7.15 -25.90 -12.92
CA ALA A 6 6.05 -26.87 -12.83
C ALA A 6 5.87 -27.69 -14.13
N HIS A 7 6.32 -27.19 -15.28
CA HIS A 7 6.26 -27.96 -16.54
C HIS A 7 7.20 -29.18 -16.52
N PHE A 8 8.21 -29.18 -15.65
CA PHE A 8 9.13 -30.29 -15.48
C PHE A 8 8.68 -31.29 -14.39
N SER A 9 7.44 -31.15 -13.89
CA SER A 9 6.88 -32.05 -12.86
C SER A 9 6.81 -33.51 -13.31
N ASN A 10 6.76 -33.75 -14.63
CA ASN A 10 6.82 -35.10 -15.19
C ASN A 10 8.17 -35.78 -14.95
N TRP A 11 9.26 -35.00 -14.78
CA TRP A 11 10.61 -35.51 -14.52
C TRP A 11 10.91 -35.57 -13.01
N LEU A 12 10.39 -34.58 -12.27
CA LEU A 12 10.55 -34.50 -10.82
C LEU A 12 9.19 -34.08 -10.21
N THR A 13 8.49 -35.05 -9.61
CA THR A 13 7.16 -34.85 -9.05
C THR A 13 7.10 -33.72 -8.01
N GLY A 14 8.21 -33.46 -7.29
CA GLY A 14 8.32 -32.37 -6.33
C GLY A 14 8.16 -30.97 -6.94
N LEU A 15 8.39 -30.80 -8.26
CA LEU A 15 8.23 -29.50 -8.93
C LEU A 15 6.76 -29.11 -9.13
N ASN A 16 5.82 -30.03 -8.89
CA ASN A 16 4.38 -29.72 -8.92
C ASN A 16 3.98 -28.67 -7.86
N ILE A 17 4.76 -28.52 -6.79
CA ILE A 17 4.51 -27.55 -5.71
C ILE A 17 4.43 -26.10 -6.24
N PHE A 18 5.14 -25.79 -7.33
CA PHE A 18 5.12 -24.45 -7.93
C PHE A 18 3.78 -24.08 -8.61
N GLN A 19 2.87 -25.03 -8.83
CA GLN A 19 1.51 -24.75 -9.31
C GLN A 19 0.62 -24.13 -8.22
N TYR A 20 0.89 -24.46 -6.96
CA TYR A 20 0.05 -23.99 -5.85
C TYR A 20 0.29 -22.52 -5.53
N THR A 21 -0.76 -21.70 -5.67
CA THR A 21 -0.71 -20.26 -5.37
C THR A 21 -0.29 -20.00 -3.92
N THR A 22 -0.74 -20.83 -2.97
CA THR A 22 -0.39 -20.70 -1.55
C THR A 22 1.10 -20.89 -1.30
N PHE A 23 1.72 -21.88 -1.91
CA PHE A 23 3.17 -22.07 -1.83
C PHE A 23 3.93 -20.87 -2.42
N ARG A 24 3.56 -20.43 -3.62
CA ARG A 24 4.18 -19.29 -4.28
C ARG A 24 4.00 -18.00 -3.48
N ALA A 25 2.86 -17.81 -2.82
CA ALA A 25 2.58 -16.67 -1.95
C ALA A 25 3.51 -16.64 -0.73
N VAL A 26 3.68 -17.78 -0.03
CA VAL A 26 4.62 -17.88 1.10
C VAL A 26 6.05 -17.62 0.65
N MET A 27 6.47 -18.22 -0.46
CA MET A 27 7.81 -18.02 -1.00
C MET A 27 8.03 -16.59 -1.50
N ALA A 28 7.00 -15.93 -2.02
CA ALA A 28 7.08 -14.52 -2.39
C ALA A 28 7.30 -13.62 -1.17
N ALA A 29 6.58 -13.87 -0.06
CA ALA A 29 6.80 -13.15 1.18
C ALA A 29 8.21 -13.35 1.72
N LEU A 30 8.68 -14.61 1.79
CA LEU A 30 10.02 -14.93 2.27
C LEU A 30 11.12 -14.35 1.39
N THR A 31 10.95 -14.39 0.07
CA THR A 31 11.90 -13.80 -0.89
C THR A 31 11.99 -12.30 -0.71
N ALA A 32 10.86 -11.60 -0.62
CA ALA A 32 10.82 -10.16 -0.43
C ALA A 32 11.39 -9.74 0.93
N LEU A 33 11.08 -10.50 1.98
CA LEU A 33 11.64 -10.31 3.33
C LEU A 33 13.16 -10.47 3.32
N ALA A 34 13.66 -11.60 2.79
CA ALA A 34 15.09 -11.87 2.70
C ALA A 34 15.82 -10.82 1.86
N PHE A 35 15.23 -10.42 0.73
CA PHE A 35 15.78 -9.34 -0.12
C PHE A 35 15.93 -8.04 0.66
N SER A 36 14.88 -7.63 1.39
CA SER A 36 14.91 -6.40 2.19
C SER A 36 15.93 -6.48 3.33
N LEU A 37 16.02 -7.61 4.04
CA LEU A 37 16.97 -7.77 5.13
C LEU A 37 18.44 -7.83 4.65
N LEU A 38 18.71 -8.53 3.55
CA LEU A 38 20.07 -8.68 3.02
C LEU A 38 20.59 -7.40 2.36
N LEU A 39 19.73 -6.72 1.57
CA LEU A 39 20.13 -5.51 0.87
C LEU A 39 19.90 -4.24 1.68
N GLY A 40 19.15 -4.28 2.77
CA GLY A 40 18.89 -3.14 3.64
C GLY A 40 20.17 -2.42 4.09
N PRO A 41 21.15 -3.10 4.71
CA PRO A 41 22.36 -2.45 5.18
C PRO A 41 23.17 -1.79 4.05
N TRP A 42 23.18 -2.39 2.86
CA TRP A 42 23.86 -1.82 1.69
C TRP A 42 23.11 -0.58 1.17
N THR A 43 21.80 -0.66 1.09
CA THR A 43 20.95 0.47 0.67
C THR A 43 21.10 1.65 1.62
N ILE A 44 21.03 1.40 2.94
CA ILE A 44 21.20 2.44 3.96
C ILE A 44 22.55 3.12 3.83
N ARG A 45 23.65 2.33 3.72
CA ARG A 45 25.00 2.90 3.51
C ARG A 45 25.10 3.76 2.26
N LYS A 46 24.50 3.32 1.14
CA LYS A 46 24.48 4.12 -0.11
C LYS A 46 23.69 5.42 0.06
N LEU A 47 22.48 5.36 0.63
CA LEU A 47 21.68 6.55 0.86
C LEU A 47 22.37 7.55 1.80
N THR A 48 23.02 7.06 2.85
CA THR A 48 23.81 7.90 3.76
C THR A 48 25.01 8.54 3.05
N ALA A 49 25.74 7.77 2.23
CA ALA A 49 26.90 8.29 1.47
C ALA A 49 26.49 9.37 0.46
N LEU A 50 25.31 9.25 -0.13
CA LEU A 50 24.76 10.26 -1.04
C LEU A 50 24.20 11.48 -0.30
N LYS A 51 24.33 11.54 1.04
CA LYS A 51 23.76 12.60 1.90
C LYS A 51 22.27 12.81 1.66
N VAL A 52 21.55 11.75 1.39
CA VAL A 52 20.09 11.72 1.18
C VAL A 52 19.38 11.85 2.54
N GLY A 53 19.80 12.79 3.38
CA GLY A 53 19.19 13.08 4.67
C GLY A 53 18.04 14.06 4.52
N GLN A 54 16.91 13.77 5.14
CA GLN A 54 15.78 14.68 5.17
C GLN A 54 16.12 15.86 6.06
N ALA A 55 15.97 17.09 5.55
CA ALA A 55 15.96 18.29 6.38
C ALA A 55 14.68 18.25 7.23
N VAL A 56 14.84 18.07 8.54
CA VAL A 56 13.69 18.09 9.48
C VAL A 56 13.08 19.48 9.43
N ARG A 57 11.76 19.56 9.21
CA ARG A 57 11.03 20.83 9.26
C ARG A 57 11.10 21.42 10.66
N THR A 58 11.42 22.71 10.71
CA THR A 58 11.50 23.47 11.99
C THR A 58 10.13 23.67 12.65
N ASP A 59 9.03 23.47 11.90
CA ASP A 59 7.66 23.67 12.37
C ASP A 59 7.07 22.41 13.04
N GLY A 60 7.83 21.29 13.08
CA GLY A 60 7.43 20.00 13.67
C GLY A 60 7.74 19.90 15.16
N PRO A 61 7.35 18.76 15.82
CA PRO A 61 7.73 18.49 17.19
C PRO A 61 9.25 18.52 17.38
N GLN A 62 9.74 19.16 18.44
CA GLN A 62 11.18 19.29 18.72
C GLN A 62 11.90 17.94 18.87
N THR A 63 11.15 16.90 19.24
CA THR A 63 11.65 15.52 19.34
C THR A 63 12.18 14.98 18.00
N HIS A 64 11.72 15.51 16.87
CA HIS A 64 12.16 15.11 15.53
C HIS A 64 13.51 15.70 15.13
N LEU A 65 14.04 16.71 15.84
CA LEU A 65 15.35 17.30 15.57
C LEU A 65 16.51 16.30 15.76
N VAL A 66 16.33 15.31 16.64
CA VAL A 66 17.30 14.23 16.88
C VAL A 66 17.44 13.30 15.64
N LYS A 67 16.42 13.24 14.77
CA LYS A 67 16.39 12.42 13.54
C LYS A 67 17.11 13.07 12.36
N ASN A 68 17.71 14.23 12.59
CA ASN A 68 18.43 14.95 11.53
C ASN A 68 19.63 14.12 11.04
N GLY A 69 19.68 13.81 9.76
CA GLY A 69 20.71 12.96 9.16
C GLY A 69 20.30 11.53 8.87
N THR A 70 19.14 11.06 9.34
CA THR A 70 18.61 9.76 8.93
C THR A 70 18.29 9.79 7.42
N PRO A 71 18.81 8.83 6.62
CA PRO A 71 18.56 8.80 5.19
C PRO A 71 17.07 8.54 4.89
N THR A 72 16.55 9.18 3.87
CA THR A 72 15.22 8.94 3.28
C THR A 72 15.32 8.14 1.99
N MET A 73 14.20 7.91 1.30
CA MET A 73 14.09 7.11 0.07
C MET A 73 14.27 5.59 0.27
N GLY A 74 14.13 5.09 1.51
CA GLY A 74 14.15 3.66 1.80
C GLY A 74 13.04 2.88 1.11
N GLY A 75 11.99 3.55 0.67
CA GLY A 75 10.95 2.98 -0.18
C GLY A 75 11.48 2.32 -1.46
N SER A 76 12.62 2.77 -1.98
CA SER A 76 13.26 2.13 -3.15
C SER A 76 13.62 0.66 -2.88
N LEU A 77 14.04 0.33 -1.66
CA LEU A 77 14.29 -1.05 -1.24
C LEU A 77 12.99 -1.87 -1.23
N ILE A 78 11.90 -1.29 -0.72
CA ILE A 78 10.59 -1.96 -0.68
C ILE A 78 10.11 -2.25 -2.10
N LEU A 79 10.13 -1.25 -2.99
CA LEU A 79 9.67 -1.39 -4.36
C LEU A 79 10.46 -2.45 -5.14
N THR A 80 11.78 -2.47 -4.99
CA THR A 80 12.63 -3.48 -5.64
C THR A 80 12.36 -4.87 -5.09
N ALA A 81 12.19 -5.02 -3.77
CA ALA A 81 11.87 -6.30 -3.15
C ALA A 81 10.52 -6.86 -3.63
N ILE A 82 9.47 -6.01 -3.67
CA ILE A 82 8.15 -6.40 -4.20
C ILE A 82 8.25 -6.80 -5.67
N THR A 83 8.92 -5.96 -6.48
CA THR A 83 9.03 -6.18 -7.93
C THR A 83 9.76 -7.49 -8.24
N VAL A 84 10.94 -7.69 -7.66
CA VAL A 84 11.74 -8.91 -7.86
C VAL A 84 10.96 -10.14 -7.41
N SER A 85 10.38 -10.10 -6.22
CA SER A 85 9.62 -11.23 -5.69
C SER A 85 8.38 -11.55 -6.54
N THR A 86 7.64 -10.54 -6.96
CA THR A 86 6.45 -10.72 -7.81
C THR A 86 6.82 -11.28 -9.18
N ILE A 87 7.91 -10.82 -9.80
CA ILE A 87 8.41 -11.36 -11.08
C ILE A 87 8.84 -12.81 -10.92
N LEU A 88 9.51 -13.18 -9.84
CA LEU A 88 9.97 -14.55 -9.62
C LEU A 88 8.81 -15.53 -9.41
N TRP A 89 7.81 -15.16 -8.61
CA TRP A 89 6.77 -16.07 -8.14
C TRP A 89 5.42 -15.90 -8.84
N GLY A 90 5.13 -14.75 -9.43
CA GLY A 90 3.89 -14.46 -10.14
C GLY A 90 3.75 -15.18 -11.47
N ASN A 91 2.51 -15.32 -11.90
CA ASN A 91 2.19 -15.80 -13.25
C ASN A 91 2.23 -14.63 -14.24
N TRP A 92 3.19 -14.66 -15.15
CA TRP A 92 3.39 -13.61 -16.15
C TRP A 92 2.27 -13.50 -17.18
N ALA A 93 1.49 -14.57 -17.37
CA ALA A 93 0.33 -14.54 -18.25
C ALA A 93 -0.87 -13.79 -17.61
N ASN A 94 -0.80 -13.50 -16.30
CA ASN A 94 -1.87 -12.80 -15.60
C ASN A 94 -1.69 -11.27 -15.72
N PRO A 95 -2.63 -10.55 -16.37
CA PRO A 95 -2.50 -9.11 -16.60
C PRO A 95 -2.55 -8.29 -15.31
N TYR A 96 -3.21 -8.77 -14.26
CA TYR A 96 -3.29 -8.06 -12.97
C TYR A 96 -1.90 -7.84 -12.34
N ILE A 97 -0.98 -8.79 -12.51
CA ILE A 97 0.40 -8.67 -12.02
C ILE A 97 1.10 -7.46 -12.67
N TRP A 98 0.93 -7.29 -13.98
CA TRP A 98 1.56 -6.18 -14.71
C TRP A 98 0.93 -4.83 -14.38
N ILE A 99 -0.40 -4.79 -14.17
CA ILE A 99 -1.08 -3.56 -13.74
C ILE A 99 -0.59 -3.15 -12.34
N LEU A 100 -0.50 -4.11 -11.40
CA LEU A 100 -0.02 -3.84 -10.04
C LEU A 100 1.43 -3.36 -10.02
N LEU A 101 2.32 -4.02 -10.77
CA LEU A 101 3.70 -3.59 -10.91
C LEU A 101 3.81 -2.23 -11.61
N GLY A 102 3.00 -2.00 -12.65
CA GLY A 102 2.94 -0.72 -13.36
C GLY A 102 2.52 0.44 -12.45
N VAL A 103 1.46 0.26 -11.65
CA VAL A 103 1.01 1.26 -10.69
C VAL A 103 2.06 1.48 -9.59
N LEU A 104 2.61 0.41 -9.01
CA LEU A 104 3.64 0.48 -7.97
C LEU A 104 4.85 1.28 -8.46
N LEU A 105 5.39 0.93 -9.62
CA LEU A 105 6.60 1.56 -10.16
C LEU A 105 6.34 2.98 -10.66
N ALA A 106 5.20 3.25 -11.30
CA ALA A 106 4.87 4.60 -11.78
C ALA A 106 4.63 5.58 -10.63
N THR A 107 3.93 5.15 -9.57
CA THR A 107 3.74 6.00 -8.38
C THR A 107 5.01 6.09 -7.54
N GLY A 108 5.81 5.03 -7.50
CA GLY A 108 7.14 5.05 -6.91
C GLY A 108 8.11 6.00 -7.61
N ALA A 109 8.07 6.06 -8.95
CA ALA A 109 8.87 7.01 -9.73
C ALA A 109 8.50 8.47 -9.42
N LEU A 110 7.20 8.76 -9.22
CA LEU A 110 6.76 10.08 -8.76
C LEU A 110 7.36 10.42 -7.40
N GLY A 111 7.25 9.51 -6.43
CA GLY A 111 7.80 9.69 -5.09
C GLY A 111 9.32 9.82 -5.12
N PHE A 112 10.01 9.01 -5.95
CA PHE A 112 11.45 9.11 -6.16
C PHE A 112 11.85 10.51 -6.68
N TYR A 113 11.14 11.02 -7.67
CA TYR A 113 11.40 12.34 -8.23
C TYR A 113 11.15 13.45 -7.21
N ASP A 114 10.12 13.31 -6.37
CA ASP A 114 9.84 14.26 -5.29
C ASP A 114 10.95 14.29 -4.23
N ASP A 115 11.31 13.12 -3.71
CA ASP A 115 12.36 12.99 -2.71
C ASP A 115 13.72 13.39 -3.27
N TRP A 116 14.01 13.04 -4.53
CA TRP A 116 15.22 13.45 -5.22
C TRP A 116 15.35 14.98 -5.29
N ARG A 117 14.26 15.68 -5.64
CA ARG A 117 14.25 17.15 -5.66
C ARG A 117 14.52 17.74 -4.29
N LYS A 118 13.87 17.22 -3.25
CA LYS A 118 14.06 17.68 -1.88
C LYS A 118 15.51 17.53 -1.41
N VAL A 119 16.16 16.44 -1.79
CA VAL A 119 17.51 16.11 -1.34
C VAL A 119 18.60 16.79 -2.18
N VAL A 120 18.57 16.61 -3.50
CA VAL A 120 19.65 17.06 -4.40
C VAL A 120 19.58 18.58 -4.63
N TYR A 121 18.38 19.08 -4.89
CA TYR A 121 18.19 20.53 -5.12
C TYR A 121 17.93 21.31 -3.83
N LYS A 122 17.85 20.61 -2.67
CA LYS A 122 17.52 21.21 -1.37
C LYS A 122 16.26 22.07 -1.42
N ASP A 123 15.31 21.70 -2.30
CA ASP A 123 14.01 22.35 -2.43
C ASP A 123 13.02 21.71 -1.45
N PRO A 124 12.69 22.36 -0.32
CA PRO A 124 11.80 21.76 0.68
C PRO A 124 10.38 21.52 0.16
N ASN A 125 9.99 22.19 -0.93
CA ASN A 125 8.67 22.02 -1.52
C ASN A 125 8.59 20.79 -2.44
N GLY A 126 9.72 20.27 -2.92
CA GLY A 126 9.77 19.13 -3.82
C GLY A 126 9.04 19.39 -5.14
N VAL A 127 8.21 18.42 -5.53
CA VAL A 127 7.37 18.50 -6.74
C VAL A 127 6.07 19.24 -6.43
N SER A 128 5.61 20.10 -7.34
CA SER A 128 4.37 20.87 -7.14
C SER A 128 3.16 19.93 -6.95
N ALA A 129 2.23 20.32 -6.08
CA ALA A 129 1.02 19.56 -5.81
C ALA A 129 0.18 19.29 -7.09
N LYS A 130 0.19 20.24 -8.04
CA LYS A 130 -0.49 20.07 -9.33
C LYS A 130 0.12 18.93 -10.13
N PHE A 131 1.45 18.88 -10.23
CA PHE A 131 2.15 17.82 -10.96
C PHE A 131 1.91 16.45 -10.31
N LYS A 132 2.02 16.36 -8.97
CA LYS A 132 1.71 15.13 -8.23
C LYS A 132 0.29 14.64 -8.55
N MET A 133 -0.68 15.55 -8.51
CA MET A 133 -2.08 15.20 -8.77
C MET A 133 -2.30 14.75 -10.22
N VAL A 134 -1.71 15.44 -11.21
CA VAL A 134 -1.82 15.05 -12.63
C VAL A 134 -1.20 13.68 -12.86
N TRP A 135 0.00 13.42 -12.32
CA TRP A 135 0.68 12.14 -12.46
C TRP A 135 -0.13 10.99 -11.84
N GLN A 136 -0.54 11.12 -10.55
CA GLN A 136 -1.35 10.13 -9.87
C GLN A 136 -2.68 9.89 -10.59
N SER A 137 -3.33 10.96 -11.08
CA SER A 137 -4.58 10.85 -11.84
C SER A 137 -4.37 10.07 -13.13
N SER A 138 -3.30 10.34 -13.88
CA SER A 138 -2.98 9.63 -15.11
C SER A 138 -2.76 8.13 -14.85
N VAL A 139 -1.99 7.79 -13.82
CA VAL A 139 -1.74 6.39 -13.44
C VAL A 139 -3.04 5.70 -13.04
N ALA A 140 -3.87 6.34 -12.21
CA ALA A 140 -5.13 5.77 -11.74
C ALA A 140 -6.16 5.59 -12.87
N ILE A 141 -6.24 6.53 -13.82
CA ILE A 141 -7.13 6.43 -14.98
C ILE A 141 -6.68 5.30 -15.91
N ILE A 142 -5.37 5.22 -16.22
CA ILE A 142 -4.83 4.16 -17.07
C ILE A 142 -5.07 2.79 -16.43
N ALA A 143 -4.80 2.65 -15.12
CA ALA A 143 -5.07 1.41 -14.40
C ALA A 143 -6.56 1.07 -14.38
N GLY A 144 -7.43 2.05 -14.12
CA GLY A 144 -8.89 1.88 -14.15
C GLY A 144 -9.41 1.45 -15.51
N LEU A 145 -8.92 2.05 -16.60
CA LEU A 145 -9.27 1.66 -17.96
C LEU A 145 -8.80 0.24 -18.29
N ALA A 146 -7.56 -0.09 -17.93
CA ALA A 146 -7.04 -1.44 -18.13
C ALA A 146 -7.85 -2.49 -17.36
N LEU A 147 -8.20 -2.21 -16.10
CA LEU A 147 -9.03 -3.09 -15.28
C LEU A 147 -10.46 -3.22 -15.82
N PHE A 148 -11.04 -2.12 -16.33
CA PHE A 148 -12.34 -2.16 -16.96
C PHE A 148 -12.34 -3.05 -18.22
N TYR A 149 -11.30 -2.94 -19.03
CA TYR A 149 -11.16 -3.74 -20.27
C TYR A 149 -10.98 -5.24 -19.99
N LEU A 150 -10.34 -5.59 -18.86
CA LEU A 150 -10.16 -6.97 -18.42
C LEU A 150 -11.41 -7.55 -17.74
N ALA A 151 -12.39 -6.71 -17.42
CA ALA A 151 -13.64 -7.14 -16.80
C ALA A 151 -14.53 -7.86 -17.80
N THR A 152 -14.39 -9.18 -17.88
CA THR A 152 -15.10 -10.04 -18.85
C THR A 152 -16.57 -10.28 -18.51
N ASN A 153 -17.01 -9.98 -17.28
CA ASN A 153 -18.38 -10.19 -16.81
C ASN A 153 -18.98 -8.91 -16.23
N SER A 154 -20.30 -8.71 -16.42
CA SER A 154 -21.06 -7.60 -15.83
C SER A 154 -20.95 -7.53 -14.30
N ALA A 155 -20.74 -8.67 -13.62
CA ALA A 155 -20.47 -8.74 -12.19
C ALA A 155 -19.19 -7.98 -11.78
N ASN A 156 -18.26 -7.74 -12.70
CA ASN A 156 -17.03 -7.02 -12.42
C ASN A 156 -17.18 -5.49 -12.35
N ASN A 157 -18.36 -4.94 -12.62
CA ASN A 157 -18.64 -3.50 -12.57
C ASN A 157 -19.64 -3.13 -11.47
N ILE A 158 -19.72 -3.96 -10.42
CA ILE A 158 -20.65 -3.80 -9.32
C ILE A 158 -19.89 -3.27 -8.11
N LEU A 159 -20.44 -2.23 -7.48
CA LEU A 159 -20.01 -1.77 -6.17
C LEU A 159 -20.65 -2.65 -5.10
N ILE A 160 -19.83 -3.21 -4.22
CA ILE A 160 -20.27 -4.05 -3.12
C ILE A 160 -20.22 -3.25 -1.82
N VAL A 161 -21.34 -3.24 -1.10
CA VAL A 161 -21.42 -2.61 0.21
C VAL A 161 -21.22 -3.69 1.28
N PRO A 162 -20.16 -3.64 2.10
CA PRO A 162 -19.97 -4.56 3.21
C PRO A 162 -21.19 -4.55 4.14
N PHE A 163 -21.50 -5.69 4.76
CA PHE A 163 -22.64 -5.91 5.67
C PHE A 163 -24.03 -5.91 5.01
N PHE A 164 -24.20 -5.44 3.78
CA PHE A 164 -25.49 -5.40 3.07
C PHE A 164 -25.45 -6.29 1.82
N LYS A 165 -25.78 -7.57 1.98
CA LYS A 165 -25.73 -8.59 0.92
C LYS A 165 -26.47 -8.25 -0.37
N GLN A 166 -27.55 -7.49 -0.25
CA GLN A 166 -28.46 -7.22 -1.37
C GLN A 166 -28.13 -5.92 -2.11
N VAL A 167 -27.18 -5.14 -1.61
CA VAL A 167 -26.79 -3.86 -2.22
C VAL A 167 -25.60 -4.07 -3.15
N ALA A 168 -25.91 -4.44 -4.37
CA ALA A 168 -24.96 -4.51 -5.48
C ALA A 168 -25.34 -3.42 -6.50
N LEU A 169 -24.58 -2.32 -6.52
CA LEU A 169 -24.88 -1.18 -7.39
C LEU A 169 -24.10 -1.30 -8.70
N PRO A 170 -24.76 -1.43 -9.85
CA PRO A 170 -24.07 -1.40 -11.13
C PRO A 170 -23.52 0.00 -11.39
N LEU A 171 -22.21 0.14 -11.52
CA LEU A 171 -21.55 1.44 -11.66
C LEU A 171 -21.48 1.93 -13.09
N GLY A 172 -21.58 1.04 -14.08
CA GLY A 172 -21.25 1.36 -15.46
C GLY A 172 -19.77 1.77 -15.61
N VAL A 173 -19.40 2.20 -16.80
CA VAL A 173 -18.01 2.60 -17.12
C VAL A 173 -17.56 3.79 -16.27
N VAL A 174 -18.35 4.84 -16.29
CA VAL A 174 -17.99 6.12 -15.64
C VAL A 174 -17.90 5.94 -14.12
N GLY A 175 -18.90 5.30 -13.52
CA GLY A 175 -18.90 5.06 -12.06
C GLY A 175 -17.73 4.21 -11.63
N PHE A 176 -17.39 3.17 -12.40
CA PHE A 176 -16.23 2.33 -12.14
C PHE A 176 -14.91 3.12 -12.22
N LEU A 177 -14.71 3.92 -13.26
CA LEU A 177 -13.50 4.73 -13.41
C LEU A 177 -13.36 5.77 -12.28
N VAL A 178 -14.47 6.44 -11.92
CA VAL A 178 -14.48 7.41 -10.81
C VAL A 178 -14.13 6.72 -9.49
N LEU A 179 -14.74 5.58 -9.19
CA LEU A 179 -14.46 4.82 -7.97
C LEU A 179 -13.01 4.35 -7.93
N SER A 180 -12.51 3.77 -9.03
CA SER A 180 -11.11 3.31 -9.15
C SER A 180 -10.14 4.46 -8.93
N TYR A 181 -10.38 5.60 -9.59
CA TYR A 181 -9.60 6.82 -9.42
C TYR A 181 -9.56 7.28 -7.96
N LEU A 182 -10.75 7.41 -7.34
CA LEU A 182 -10.84 7.85 -5.95
C LEU A 182 -10.14 6.88 -5.01
N THR A 183 -10.29 5.58 -5.22
CA THR A 183 -9.67 4.55 -4.38
C THR A 183 -8.15 4.60 -4.50
N ILE A 184 -7.60 4.59 -5.71
CA ILE A 184 -6.15 4.55 -5.93
C ILE A 184 -5.48 5.84 -5.45
N VAL A 185 -5.98 7.01 -5.88
CA VAL A 185 -5.36 8.29 -5.56
C VAL A 185 -5.48 8.62 -4.07
N ARG A 186 -6.65 8.39 -3.47
CA ARG A 186 -6.86 8.70 -2.05
C ARG A 186 -6.04 7.79 -1.15
N THR A 187 -5.99 6.49 -1.44
CA THR A 187 -5.19 5.55 -0.65
C THR A 187 -3.70 5.86 -0.77
N SER A 188 -3.22 6.21 -1.97
CA SER A 188 -1.84 6.66 -2.19
C SER A 188 -1.47 7.82 -1.27
N ASN A 189 -2.29 8.88 -1.27
CA ASN A 189 -2.02 10.06 -0.45
C ASN A 189 -2.27 9.80 1.05
N ALA A 190 -3.23 8.94 1.43
CA ALA A 190 -3.54 8.63 2.81
C ALA A 190 -2.39 7.87 3.49
N VAL A 191 -1.80 6.88 2.79
CA VAL A 191 -0.60 6.17 3.29
C VAL A 191 0.57 7.13 3.42
N ASN A 192 0.76 8.03 2.44
CA ASN A 192 1.84 9.03 2.49
C ASN A 192 1.67 10.00 3.68
N LEU A 193 0.45 10.44 3.98
CA LEU A 193 0.18 11.27 5.16
C LEU A 193 0.41 10.53 6.48
N THR A 194 0.29 9.21 6.50
CA THR A 194 0.51 8.37 7.68
C THR A 194 1.98 8.11 7.96
N ASP A 195 2.86 8.24 6.94
CA ASP A 195 4.31 8.00 7.06
C ASP A 195 5.04 9.17 7.76
N GLY A 196 4.56 9.55 8.93
CA GLY A 196 5.11 10.67 9.71
C GLY A 196 5.95 10.27 10.93
N LEU A 197 5.85 9.01 11.39
CA LEU A 197 6.58 8.46 12.53
C LEU A 197 7.27 7.14 12.16
N ASP A 198 8.34 6.81 12.90
CA ASP A 198 9.15 5.61 12.67
C ASP A 198 8.31 4.33 12.74
N GLY A 199 8.19 3.62 11.62
CA GLY A 199 7.43 2.38 11.50
C GLY A 199 5.91 2.53 11.46
N LEU A 200 5.35 3.74 11.58
CA LEU A 200 3.91 3.96 11.68
C LEU A 200 3.16 3.46 10.44
N ALA A 201 3.62 3.76 9.23
CA ALA A 201 2.95 3.37 8.01
C ALA A 201 3.24 1.93 7.59
N ALA A 202 4.48 1.46 7.79
CA ALA A 202 4.94 0.17 7.26
C ALA A 202 4.13 -1.03 7.77
N PHE A 203 3.88 -1.13 9.08
CA PHE A 203 3.14 -2.26 9.64
C PHE A 203 1.64 -2.25 9.32
N PRO A 204 0.91 -1.15 9.38
CA PRO A 204 -0.45 -1.06 8.86
C PRO A 204 -0.59 -1.48 7.40
N VAL A 205 0.37 -1.14 6.53
CA VAL A 205 0.40 -1.64 5.14
C VAL A 205 0.49 -3.16 5.10
N VAL A 206 1.36 -3.78 5.91
CA VAL A 206 1.44 -5.26 6.02
C VAL A 206 0.10 -5.86 6.41
N LEU A 207 -0.56 -5.32 7.43
CA LEU A 207 -1.83 -5.83 7.94
C LEU A 207 -2.95 -5.73 6.89
N VAL A 208 -3.06 -4.57 6.23
CA VAL A 208 -4.07 -4.35 5.19
C VAL A 208 -3.79 -5.22 3.96
N ALA A 209 -2.53 -5.31 3.53
CA ALA A 209 -2.13 -6.18 2.40
C ALA A 209 -2.43 -7.66 2.69
N ALA A 210 -2.17 -8.14 3.91
CA ALA A 210 -2.51 -9.49 4.33
C ALA A 210 -4.02 -9.72 4.33
N GLY A 211 -4.80 -8.77 4.83
CA GLY A 211 -6.27 -8.82 4.78
C GLY A 211 -6.80 -8.89 3.35
N LEU A 212 -6.30 -8.01 2.47
CA LEU A 212 -6.69 -8.01 1.05
C LEU A 212 -6.23 -9.28 0.32
N ALA A 213 -5.09 -9.89 0.71
CA ALA A 213 -4.65 -11.17 0.16
C ALA A 213 -5.67 -12.29 0.42
N ILE A 214 -6.29 -12.32 1.60
CA ILE A 214 -7.35 -13.28 1.93
C ILE A 214 -8.56 -13.08 1.01
N PHE A 215 -8.99 -11.83 0.81
CA PHE A 215 -10.08 -11.52 -0.13
C PHE A 215 -9.71 -11.87 -1.56
N ALA A 216 -8.47 -11.60 -2.00
CA ALA A 216 -8.00 -11.93 -3.34
C ALA A 216 -8.00 -13.44 -3.58
N TYR A 217 -7.57 -14.22 -2.59
CA TYR A 217 -7.63 -15.67 -2.67
C TYR A 217 -9.07 -16.17 -2.77
N ALA A 218 -9.96 -15.65 -1.93
CA ALA A 218 -11.37 -16.04 -1.91
C ALA A 218 -12.10 -15.64 -3.21
N SER A 219 -11.89 -14.42 -3.71
CA SER A 219 -12.51 -13.93 -4.96
C SER A 219 -11.95 -14.60 -6.20
N GLY A 220 -10.69 -15.05 -6.16
CA GLY A 220 -10.05 -15.75 -7.28
C GLY A 220 -10.38 -17.24 -7.38
N HIS A 221 -11.11 -17.81 -6.42
CA HIS A 221 -11.48 -19.22 -6.38
C HIS A 221 -12.99 -19.37 -6.46
N SER A 222 -13.52 -20.01 -7.53
CA SER A 222 -14.96 -20.05 -7.81
C SER A 222 -15.79 -20.62 -6.67
N GLN A 223 -15.35 -21.70 -6.02
CA GLN A 223 -16.06 -22.32 -4.90
C GLN A 223 -16.10 -21.42 -3.66
N PHE A 224 -14.98 -20.77 -3.31
CA PHE A 224 -14.94 -19.85 -2.18
C PHE A 224 -15.74 -18.58 -2.46
N ALA A 225 -15.62 -18.03 -3.67
CA ALA A 225 -16.40 -16.88 -4.08
C ALA A 225 -17.91 -17.15 -3.97
N GLN A 226 -18.36 -18.29 -4.46
CA GLN A 226 -19.77 -18.72 -4.37
C GLN A 226 -20.20 -18.92 -2.91
N TYR A 227 -19.42 -19.65 -2.11
CA TYR A 227 -19.73 -19.91 -0.70
C TYR A 227 -19.80 -18.65 0.15
N LEU A 228 -18.87 -17.70 -0.09
CA LEU A 228 -18.79 -16.43 0.62
C LEU A 228 -19.65 -15.33 -0.01
N GLN A 229 -20.31 -15.63 -1.14
CA GLN A 229 -21.10 -14.65 -1.91
C GLN A 229 -20.27 -13.43 -2.32
N LEU A 230 -19.01 -13.65 -2.68
CA LEU A 230 -18.11 -12.65 -3.26
C LEU A 230 -18.23 -12.67 -4.79
N PRO A 231 -17.93 -11.54 -5.46
CA PRO A 231 -17.77 -11.57 -6.91
C PRO A 231 -16.58 -12.47 -7.27
N TYR A 232 -16.81 -13.40 -8.15
CA TYR A 232 -15.74 -14.20 -8.72
C TYR A 232 -14.95 -13.35 -9.73
N VAL A 233 -13.66 -13.15 -9.48
CA VAL A 233 -12.75 -12.44 -10.37
C VAL A 233 -11.68 -13.43 -10.85
N ALA A 234 -11.83 -13.88 -12.09
CA ALA A 234 -10.90 -14.84 -12.67
C ALA A 234 -9.45 -14.30 -12.64
N GLY A 235 -8.53 -15.08 -12.09
CA GLY A 235 -7.12 -14.69 -11.98
C GLY A 235 -6.78 -13.81 -10.77
N ALA A 236 -7.74 -13.38 -9.95
CA ALA A 236 -7.46 -12.60 -8.74
C ALA A 236 -6.63 -13.37 -7.69
N ASN A 237 -6.62 -14.69 -7.73
CA ASN A 237 -5.74 -15.52 -6.90
C ASN A 237 -4.25 -15.19 -7.08
N GLU A 238 -3.82 -14.74 -8.24
CA GLU A 238 -2.42 -14.32 -8.47
C GLU A 238 -2.06 -13.02 -7.73
N VAL A 239 -3.06 -12.17 -7.45
CA VAL A 239 -2.86 -10.93 -6.67
C VAL A 239 -2.36 -11.24 -5.25
N VAL A 240 -2.67 -12.42 -4.71
CA VAL A 240 -2.15 -12.90 -3.41
C VAL A 240 -0.62 -12.85 -3.37
N ILE A 241 0.04 -13.23 -4.47
CA ILE A 241 1.51 -13.26 -4.57
C ILE A 241 2.07 -11.85 -4.44
N PHE A 242 1.45 -10.87 -5.09
CA PHE A 242 1.83 -9.47 -4.97
C PHE A 242 1.61 -8.93 -3.55
N CYS A 243 0.46 -9.22 -2.94
CA CYS A 243 0.15 -8.79 -1.58
C CYS A 243 1.13 -9.39 -0.55
N THR A 244 1.46 -10.68 -0.68
CA THR A 244 2.40 -11.34 0.23
C THR A 244 3.84 -10.87 0.00
N ALA A 245 4.24 -10.57 -1.24
CA ALA A 245 5.51 -9.91 -1.53
C ALA A 245 5.58 -8.52 -0.86
N MET A 246 4.47 -7.75 -0.91
CA MET A 246 4.36 -6.47 -0.21
C MET A 246 4.49 -6.64 1.31
N CYS A 247 3.84 -7.65 1.90
CA CYS A 247 3.98 -7.97 3.32
C CYS A 247 5.45 -8.26 3.68
N GLY A 248 6.11 -9.14 2.94
CA GLY A 248 7.50 -9.51 3.18
C GLY A 248 8.45 -8.32 3.04
N ALA A 249 8.30 -7.53 1.98
CA ALA A 249 9.13 -6.34 1.74
C ALA A 249 8.98 -5.30 2.86
N CYS A 250 7.73 -5.00 3.26
CA CYS A 250 7.46 -4.02 4.33
C CYS A 250 7.92 -4.52 5.70
N LEU A 251 7.78 -5.82 6.01
CA LEU A 251 8.31 -6.40 7.26
C LEU A 251 9.85 -6.33 7.30
N GLY A 252 10.51 -6.66 6.18
CA GLY A 252 11.97 -6.55 6.10
C GLY A 252 12.46 -5.10 6.17
N PHE A 253 11.72 -4.17 5.60
CA PHE A 253 12.00 -2.74 5.74
C PHE A 253 11.77 -2.25 7.16
N LEU A 254 10.71 -2.69 7.83
CA LEU A 254 10.38 -2.32 9.21
C LEU A 254 11.49 -2.67 10.20
N TRP A 255 12.29 -3.70 9.92
CA TRP A 255 13.47 -4.03 10.73
C TRP A 255 14.43 -2.85 10.89
N PHE A 256 14.55 -2.03 9.85
CA PHE A 256 15.42 -0.85 9.84
C PHE A 256 14.67 0.47 10.13
N ASN A 257 13.35 0.47 9.94
CA ASN A 257 12.51 1.65 10.09
C ASN A 257 11.82 1.73 11.46
N ALA A 258 11.87 0.66 12.28
CA ALA A 258 11.38 0.71 13.65
C ALA A 258 12.16 1.71 14.50
N TYR A 259 11.50 2.33 15.47
CA TYR A 259 12.10 3.35 16.33
C TYR A 259 13.30 2.81 17.15
N PRO A 260 14.47 3.49 17.16
CA PRO A 260 14.82 4.65 16.34
C PRO A 260 15.19 4.27 14.89
N ALA A 261 14.57 4.89 13.91
CA ALA A 261 14.70 4.52 12.52
C ALA A 261 16.12 4.77 11.96
N GLN A 262 16.66 3.77 11.25
CA GLN A 262 17.91 3.88 10.52
C GLN A 262 17.70 4.42 9.09
N VAL A 263 16.47 4.37 8.58
CA VAL A 263 16.08 4.85 7.26
C VAL A 263 14.60 5.18 7.23
N PHE A 264 14.23 6.27 6.57
CA PHE A 264 12.83 6.63 6.32
C PHE A 264 12.34 6.09 4.98
N MET A 265 11.05 5.78 4.91
CA MET A 265 10.41 5.26 3.71
C MET A 265 10.42 6.30 2.58
N GLY A 266 10.01 7.52 2.89
CA GLY A 266 9.87 8.62 1.95
C GLY A 266 8.66 8.49 1.02
N ASP A 267 8.45 9.52 0.20
CA ASP A 267 7.36 9.57 -0.78
C ASP A 267 7.46 8.41 -1.79
N VAL A 268 8.69 7.91 -2.07
CA VAL A 268 8.95 6.73 -2.93
C VAL A 268 8.12 5.53 -2.51
N GLY A 269 8.20 5.18 -1.23
CA GLY A 269 7.52 3.99 -0.71
C GLY A 269 6.06 4.27 -0.39
N ALA A 270 5.79 5.35 0.33
CA ALA A 270 4.47 5.63 0.87
C ALA A 270 3.41 5.82 -0.23
N LEU A 271 3.71 6.62 -1.27
CA LEU A 271 2.79 6.82 -2.40
C LEU A 271 2.54 5.53 -3.18
N ALA A 272 3.61 4.75 -3.41
CA ALA A 272 3.54 3.52 -4.18
C ALA A 272 2.74 2.43 -3.47
N LEU A 273 3.00 2.20 -2.19
CA LEU A 273 2.29 1.21 -1.39
C LEU A 273 0.80 1.54 -1.27
N GLY A 274 0.46 2.81 -1.03
CA GLY A 274 -0.92 3.23 -0.97
C GLY A 274 -1.65 3.05 -2.31
N ALA A 275 -1.03 3.42 -3.44
CA ALA A 275 -1.60 3.21 -4.76
C ALA A 275 -1.77 1.72 -5.09
N ALA A 276 -0.81 0.88 -4.69
CA ALA A 276 -0.87 -0.56 -4.88
C ALA A 276 -2.02 -1.19 -4.07
N LEU A 277 -2.19 -0.83 -2.78
CA LEU A 277 -3.32 -1.28 -1.95
C LEU A 277 -4.67 -0.88 -2.57
N GLY A 278 -4.78 0.37 -3.04
CA GLY A 278 -5.97 0.85 -3.74
C GLY A 278 -6.26 0.05 -5.01
N THR A 279 -5.23 -0.26 -5.79
CA THR A 279 -5.36 -1.06 -7.03
C THR A 279 -5.77 -2.50 -6.73
N VAL A 280 -5.20 -3.13 -5.70
CA VAL A 280 -5.61 -4.46 -5.23
C VAL A 280 -7.10 -4.46 -4.89
N ALA A 281 -7.56 -3.48 -4.10
CA ALA A 281 -8.97 -3.40 -3.71
C ALA A 281 -9.91 -3.23 -4.91
N VAL A 282 -9.52 -2.45 -5.91
CA VAL A 282 -10.28 -2.30 -7.17
C VAL A 282 -10.33 -3.61 -7.95
N ILE A 283 -9.22 -4.37 -8.05
CA ILE A 283 -9.20 -5.67 -8.74
C ILE A 283 -10.20 -6.63 -8.11
N ILE A 284 -10.18 -6.73 -6.78
CA ILE A 284 -11.01 -7.70 -6.04
C ILE A 284 -12.39 -7.18 -5.65
N ARG A 285 -12.75 -5.95 -6.06
CA ARG A 285 -14.03 -5.29 -5.75
C ARG A 285 -14.29 -5.12 -4.26
N GLN A 286 -13.28 -4.75 -3.51
CA GLN A 286 -13.34 -4.58 -2.06
C GLN A 286 -12.94 -3.17 -1.62
N GLU A 287 -13.37 -2.15 -2.36
CA GLU A 287 -13.01 -0.75 -2.12
C GLU A 287 -13.48 -0.28 -0.74
N PHE A 288 -14.71 -0.62 -0.34
CA PHE A 288 -15.21 -0.27 0.99
C PHE A 288 -14.58 -1.10 2.11
N VAL A 289 -14.21 -2.35 1.83
CA VAL A 289 -13.46 -3.15 2.79
C VAL A 289 -12.08 -2.54 3.02
N LEU A 290 -11.43 -2.02 1.96
CA LEU A 290 -10.19 -1.27 2.11
C LEU A 290 -10.38 -0.04 2.99
N VAL A 291 -11.49 0.70 2.87
CA VAL A 291 -11.79 1.87 3.74
C VAL A 291 -11.89 1.42 5.21
N ILE A 292 -12.48 0.26 5.50
CA ILE A 292 -12.58 -0.28 6.85
C ILE A 292 -11.21 -0.74 7.36
N MET A 293 -10.53 -1.63 6.63
CA MET A 293 -9.22 -2.17 7.04
C MET A 293 -8.15 -1.09 7.12
N GLY A 294 -8.15 -0.16 6.17
CA GLY A 294 -7.27 0.99 6.10
C GLY A 294 -7.79 2.21 6.87
N GLY A 295 -8.72 2.03 7.81
CA GLY A 295 -9.36 3.14 8.52
C GLY A 295 -8.37 4.06 9.25
N LEU A 296 -7.22 3.55 9.65
CA LEU A 296 -6.13 4.39 10.17
C LEU A 296 -5.71 5.43 9.12
N PHE A 297 -5.40 5.01 7.89
CA PHE A 297 -5.01 5.90 6.79
C PHE A 297 -6.12 6.90 6.47
N VAL A 298 -7.37 6.45 6.53
CA VAL A 298 -8.55 7.30 6.31
C VAL A 298 -8.65 8.38 7.37
N VAL A 299 -8.50 8.04 8.65
CA VAL A 299 -8.57 8.99 9.78
C VAL A 299 -7.44 10.00 9.70
N GLU A 300 -6.21 9.57 9.37
CA GLU A 300 -5.07 10.46 9.15
C GLU A 300 -5.38 11.49 8.05
N ALA A 301 -5.85 11.04 6.89
CA ALA A 301 -6.19 11.93 5.78
C ALA A 301 -7.36 12.87 6.12
N ILE A 302 -8.43 12.36 6.76
CA ILE A 302 -9.58 13.16 7.17
C ILE A 302 -9.16 14.21 8.19
N SER A 303 -8.28 13.89 9.13
CA SER A 303 -7.80 14.87 10.13
C SER A 303 -7.13 16.08 9.48
N VAL A 304 -6.35 15.86 8.42
CA VAL A 304 -5.71 16.93 7.64
C VAL A 304 -6.77 17.75 6.88
N MET A 305 -7.72 17.08 6.22
CA MET A 305 -8.78 17.78 5.48
C MET A 305 -9.65 18.64 6.39
N LEU A 306 -10.03 18.12 7.55
CA LEU A 306 -10.80 18.87 8.57
C LEU A 306 -10.00 20.05 9.11
N GLN A 307 -8.75 19.83 9.48
CA GLN A 307 -7.88 20.90 10.00
C GLN A 307 -7.74 22.04 8.99
N VAL A 308 -7.43 21.72 7.72
CA VAL A 308 -7.24 22.72 6.67
C VAL A 308 -8.55 23.44 6.36
N GLY A 309 -9.64 22.68 6.21
CA GLY A 309 -10.96 23.25 5.90
C GLY A 309 -11.47 24.21 6.99
N TRP A 310 -11.32 23.80 8.24
CA TRP A 310 -11.71 24.62 9.39
C TRP A 310 -10.82 25.84 9.54
N TYR A 311 -9.50 25.66 9.46
CA TYR A 311 -8.55 26.77 9.59
C TYR A 311 -8.74 27.86 8.53
N LYS A 312 -9.05 27.46 7.28
CA LYS A 312 -9.36 28.44 6.22
C LYS A 312 -10.55 29.32 6.55
N ARG A 313 -11.58 28.76 7.23
CA ARG A 313 -12.80 29.49 7.60
C ARG A 313 -12.67 30.29 8.88
N THR A 314 -12.08 29.70 9.92
CA THR A 314 -12.14 30.24 11.29
C THR A 314 -10.81 30.79 11.80
N LYS A 315 -9.70 30.53 11.09
CA LYS A 315 -8.31 30.78 11.54
C LYS A 315 -7.95 30.12 12.88
N LYS A 316 -8.78 29.17 13.34
CA LYS A 316 -8.55 28.38 14.56
C LYS A 316 -8.23 26.93 14.20
N ARG A 317 -7.40 26.28 15.00
CA ARG A 317 -7.08 24.85 14.83
C ARG A 317 -8.12 24.00 15.56
N ILE A 318 -8.54 22.86 14.94
CA ILE A 318 -9.34 21.81 15.59
C ILE A 318 -8.40 20.91 16.40
N PHE A 319 -7.36 20.41 15.73
CA PHE A 319 -6.34 19.59 16.34
C PHE A 319 -5.12 20.44 16.68
N LEU A 320 -4.36 20.06 17.70
CA LEU A 320 -3.10 20.73 18.03
C LEU A 320 -2.16 20.74 16.82
N MET A 321 -2.10 19.61 16.12
CA MET A 321 -1.39 19.46 14.85
C MET A 321 -2.11 18.38 14.01
N ALA A 322 -2.00 18.41 12.70
CA ALA A 322 -2.46 17.38 11.78
C ALA A 322 -1.28 16.96 10.87
N PRO A 323 -1.19 15.67 10.47
CA PRO A 323 -2.12 14.55 10.72
C PRO A 323 -2.28 14.19 12.22
N ILE A 324 -3.26 13.30 12.53
CA ILE A 324 -3.71 13.09 13.91
C ILE A 324 -2.65 12.44 14.82
N HIS A 325 -1.68 11.69 14.28
CA HIS A 325 -0.57 11.16 15.07
C HIS A 325 0.21 12.29 15.77
N HIS A 326 0.47 13.42 15.10
CA HIS A 326 1.13 14.57 15.69
C HIS A 326 0.28 15.26 16.78
N HIS A 327 -1.04 15.17 16.67
CA HIS A 327 -1.92 15.66 17.75
C HIS A 327 -1.68 14.91 19.07
N TYR A 328 -1.50 13.58 18.99
CA TYR A 328 -1.22 12.78 20.19
C TYR A 328 0.20 13.00 20.73
N GLU A 329 1.19 13.20 19.85
CA GLU A 329 2.53 13.62 20.30
C GLU A 329 2.48 14.95 21.05
N GLN A 330 1.75 15.95 20.52
CA GLN A 330 1.56 17.25 21.16
C GLN A 330 0.78 17.16 22.48
N LYS A 331 0.00 16.09 22.68
CA LYS A 331 -0.64 15.75 23.97
C LYS A 331 0.31 15.05 24.94
N GLY A 332 1.57 14.83 24.58
CA GLY A 332 2.59 14.21 25.44
C GLY A 332 2.71 12.70 25.35
N TRP A 333 2.08 12.05 24.35
CA TRP A 333 2.33 10.64 24.11
C TRP A 333 3.71 10.44 23.48
N LYS A 334 4.45 9.43 23.94
CA LYS A 334 5.72 9.05 23.31
C LYS A 334 5.45 8.50 21.90
N GLU A 335 6.33 8.77 20.95
CA GLU A 335 6.23 8.28 19.57
C GLU A 335 5.93 6.77 19.51
N THR A 336 6.68 5.95 20.24
CA THR A 336 6.47 4.50 20.30
C THR A 336 5.08 4.11 20.81
N GLN A 337 4.48 4.90 21.71
CA GLN A 337 3.12 4.65 22.19
C GLN A 337 2.07 4.96 21.11
N VAL A 338 2.26 6.05 20.35
CA VAL A 338 1.39 6.38 19.23
C VAL A 338 1.44 5.27 18.20
N VAL A 339 2.64 4.87 17.78
CA VAL A 339 2.87 3.84 16.75
C VAL A 339 2.23 2.50 17.15
N VAL A 340 2.52 1.98 18.34
CA VAL A 340 1.98 0.67 18.77
C VAL A 340 0.45 0.72 18.93
N ARG A 341 -0.11 1.80 19.46
CA ARG A 341 -1.57 1.93 19.61
C ARG A 341 -2.26 1.99 18.24
N PHE A 342 -1.66 2.66 17.27
CA PHE A 342 -2.20 2.74 15.91
C PHE A 342 -2.08 1.40 15.18
N TRP A 343 -1.05 0.62 15.44
CA TRP A 343 -0.95 -0.77 14.98
C TRP A 343 -2.08 -1.63 15.54
N ILE A 344 -2.35 -1.52 16.85
CA ILE A 344 -3.45 -2.26 17.50
C ILE A 344 -4.80 -1.87 16.89
N ILE A 345 -5.04 -0.56 16.67
CA ILE A 345 -6.25 -0.09 16.00
C ILE A 345 -6.36 -0.70 14.59
N THR A 346 -5.26 -0.73 13.84
CA THR A 346 -5.27 -1.33 12.49
C THR A 346 -5.56 -2.83 12.54
N ILE A 347 -5.01 -3.57 13.51
CA ILE A 347 -5.35 -5.00 13.70
C ILE A 347 -6.86 -5.16 13.91
N VAL A 348 -7.46 -4.37 14.79
CA VAL A 348 -8.91 -4.42 15.05
C VAL A 348 -9.69 -4.11 13.76
N LEU A 349 -9.30 -3.07 13.01
CA LEU A 349 -9.98 -2.69 11.78
C LEU A 349 -9.85 -3.77 10.68
N VAL A 350 -8.69 -4.41 10.58
CA VAL A 350 -8.49 -5.54 9.64
C VAL A 350 -9.36 -6.73 10.05
N LEU A 351 -9.47 -7.06 11.33
CA LEU A 351 -10.36 -8.11 11.81
C LEU A 351 -11.84 -7.79 11.54
N VAL A 352 -12.25 -6.53 11.72
CA VAL A 352 -13.60 -6.06 11.35
C VAL A 352 -13.82 -6.20 9.84
N GLY A 353 -12.83 -5.80 9.02
CA GLY A 353 -12.91 -5.99 7.57
C GLY A 353 -13.00 -7.47 7.18
N LEU A 354 -12.21 -8.36 7.80
CA LEU A 354 -12.28 -9.80 7.56
C LEU A 354 -13.61 -10.42 8.01
N SER A 355 -14.24 -9.91 9.06
CA SER A 355 -15.56 -10.40 9.49
C SER A 355 -16.62 -10.23 8.41
N THR A 356 -16.47 -9.23 7.52
CA THR A 356 -17.40 -9.02 6.40
C THR A 356 -17.41 -10.17 5.40
N LEU A 357 -16.38 -11.04 5.36
CA LEU A 357 -16.37 -12.24 4.51
C LEU A 357 -17.59 -13.15 4.75
N LYS A 358 -18.06 -13.26 5.98
CA LYS A 358 -19.16 -14.17 6.33
C LYS A 358 -20.45 -13.47 6.72
N ILE A 359 -20.42 -12.21 7.12
CA ILE A 359 -21.61 -11.45 7.57
C ILE A 359 -22.48 -10.98 6.38
N ARG A 360 -22.08 -11.28 5.19
CA ARG A 360 -22.84 -10.96 3.96
C ARG A 360 -24.05 -11.82 3.78
#